data_040e872b083271d30986bae57db92fd3
#
_entry.id   040e872b083271d30986bae57db92fd3
#
_cell.length_a   1.000
_cell.length_b   1.000
_cell.length_c   1.000
_cell.angle_alpha   90.00
_cell.angle_beta   90.00
_cell.angle_gamma   90.00
#
_symmetry.space_group_name_H-M   'P 1'
#
loop_
_entity.id
_entity.type
_entity.pdbx_description
1 polymer ?
#
loop_
_entity_poly.entity_id
_entity_poly.type
_entity_poly.pdbx_seq_one_letter_code
_entity_poly.pdbx_strand_id
1 'polypeptide(L)'
;MELEADGPQGHFEGLNLRLYRPQSQQWSLNFANSSDGILSQPTVGEFNNGRGEFYDQETVNGRAVLVRFVISDITANSCRFEQAFSLDGGKNWEVNWTATDTRVNGWGDSVESTSTKTNGQNDFDFELGSWKIHLKRRLHPLTGSTTWVEFDGTSVTRKLWRGRAQIEEFETDSSAAGHIEGLTLRIYNPQSHQWSLYWANSKDGILVPPQIGEFKNGLGEFYAQDKLNDKLIFIRFIWSDTTTNVPHFEQSFTDDGGKTWEVNWITDQKRVQ
;
A
#
# COMPACT_ATOMS: atom_id res chain seq x y z
N MET A 1 2.00 1.27 -11.14
CA MET A 1 2.94 1.05 -12.27
C MET A 1 4.08 0.21 -11.75
N GLU A 2 4.35 -0.91 -12.40
CA GLU A 2 5.56 -1.69 -12.15
C GLU A 2 6.64 -1.21 -13.12
N LEU A 3 7.87 -1.15 -12.64
CA LEU A 3 9.07 -0.78 -13.38
C LEU A 3 10.06 -1.93 -13.27
N GLU A 4 10.65 -2.33 -14.39
CA GLU A 4 11.70 -3.33 -14.45
C GLU A 4 12.83 -2.79 -15.33
N ALA A 5 14.07 -2.86 -14.85
CA ALA A 5 15.24 -2.42 -15.58
C ALA A 5 16.49 -3.22 -15.23
N ASP A 6 17.36 -3.44 -16.21
CA ASP A 6 18.70 -3.96 -16.03
C ASP A 6 19.72 -2.82 -16.14
N GLY A 7 20.56 -2.68 -15.14
CA GLY A 7 21.57 -1.64 -15.06
C GLY A 7 22.92 -2.15 -14.61
N PRO A 8 23.95 -1.27 -14.54
CA PRO A 8 25.29 -1.66 -14.09
C PRO A 8 25.34 -2.26 -12.68
N GLN A 9 24.32 -2.01 -11.87
CA GLN A 9 24.18 -2.51 -10.50
C GLN A 9 23.32 -3.78 -10.41
N GLY A 10 22.89 -4.34 -11.56
CA GLY A 10 22.05 -5.53 -11.65
C GLY A 10 20.60 -5.25 -12.04
N HIS A 11 19.75 -6.25 -11.84
CA HIS A 11 18.32 -6.19 -12.09
C HIS A 11 17.60 -5.36 -11.03
N PHE A 12 16.73 -4.47 -11.48
CA PHE A 12 15.95 -3.56 -10.63
C PHE A 12 14.46 -3.71 -10.92
N GLU A 13 13.66 -3.87 -9.89
CA GLU A 13 12.21 -3.84 -9.99
C GLU A 13 11.67 -2.79 -9.02
N GLY A 14 10.86 -1.90 -9.53
CA GLY A 14 10.21 -0.82 -8.78
C GLY A 14 8.69 -0.87 -8.88
N LEU A 15 8.01 -0.39 -7.85
CA LEU A 15 6.58 -0.16 -7.82
C LEU A 15 6.32 1.32 -7.55
N ASN A 16 5.50 1.95 -8.40
CA ASN A 16 5.03 3.30 -8.18
C ASN A 16 3.50 3.29 -8.00
N LEU A 17 3.04 3.67 -6.81
CA LEU A 17 1.63 3.87 -6.48
C LEU A 17 1.34 5.37 -6.40
N ARG A 18 0.37 5.84 -7.18
CA ARG A 18 -0.04 7.25 -7.23
C ARG A 18 -1.44 7.38 -6.66
N LEU A 19 -1.60 8.21 -5.63
CA LEU A 19 -2.88 8.47 -5.00
C LEU A 19 -3.21 9.96 -5.07
N TYR A 20 -4.45 10.26 -5.45
CA TYR A 20 -4.97 11.62 -5.45
C TYR A 20 -5.59 11.95 -4.09
N ARG A 21 -5.26 13.10 -3.54
CA ARG A 21 -5.80 13.66 -2.30
C ARG A 21 -6.84 14.72 -2.62
N PRO A 22 -8.13 14.42 -2.52
CA PRO A 22 -9.18 15.37 -2.95
C PRO A 22 -9.16 16.69 -2.17
N GLN A 23 -8.84 16.64 -0.86
CA GLN A 23 -8.87 17.80 0.02
C GLN A 23 -7.79 18.83 -0.33
N SER A 24 -6.57 18.39 -0.67
CA SER A 24 -5.45 19.27 -1.05
C SER A 24 -5.31 19.43 -2.55
N GLN A 25 -6.06 18.67 -3.35
CA GLN A 25 -5.96 18.61 -4.82
C GLN A 25 -4.56 18.24 -5.31
N GLN A 26 -3.85 17.43 -4.54
CA GLN A 26 -2.49 16.99 -4.82
C GLN A 26 -2.42 15.47 -5.05
N TRP A 27 -1.39 15.04 -5.71
CA TRP A 27 -1.02 13.64 -5.84
C TRP A 27 0.13 13.29 -4.89
N SER A 28 0.11 12.09 -4.34
CA SER A 28 1.26 11.46 -3.70
C SER A 28 1.80 10.35 -4.61
N LEU A 29 3.10 10.39 -4.86
CA LEU A 29 3.83 9.37 -5.61
C LEU A 29 4.61 8.54 -4.62
N ASN A 30 4.21 7.27 -4.46
CA ASN A 30 4.77 6.35 -3.49
C ASN A 30 5.60 5.32 -4.25
N PHE A 31 6.87 5.18 -3.90
CA PHE A 31 7.80 4.28 -4.58
C PHE A 31 8.30 3.19 -3.64
N ALA A 32 8.43 1.98 -4.14
CA ALA A 32 9.08 0.87 -3.46
C ALA A 32 10.04 0.13 -4.40
N ASN A 33 11.12 -0.39 -3.83
CA ASN A 33 12.07 -1.28 -4.50
C ASN A 33 11.84 -2.72 -4.04
N SER A 34 11.88 -3.68 -4.97
CA SER A 34 11.69 -5.08 -4.65
C SER A 34 12.81 -5.69 -3.81
N SER A 35 13.97 -5.05 -3.73
CA SER A 35 15.14 -5.55 -2.98
C SER A 35 14.98 -5.49 -1.46
N ASP A 36 14.20 -4.53 -0.96
CA ASP A 36 13.94 -4.33 0.47
C ASP A 36 12.46 -4.37 0.85
N GLY A 37 11.55 -4.24 -0.15
CA GLY A 37 10.11 -4.26 0.09
C GLY A 37 9.60 -3.11 0.96
N ILE A 38 10.34 -1.99 0.99
CA ILE A 38 9.98 -0.80 1.77
C ILE A 38 9.41 0.27 0.84
N LEU A 39 8.27 0.83 1.23
CA LEU A 39 7.71 1.99 0.54
C LEU A 39 8.39 3.26 1.07
N SER A 40 8.97 4.04 0.15
CA SER A 40 9.60 5.31 0.51
C SER A 40 8.56 6.35 0.96
N GLN A 41 9.04 7.42 1.57
CA GLN A 41 8.22 8.60 1.81
C GLN A 41 7.68 9.12 0.48
N PRO A 42 6.38 9.48 0.37
CA PRO A 42 5.82 9.95 -0.89
C PRO A 42 6.32 11.33 -1.26
N THR A 43 6.67 11.53 -2.53
CA THR A 43 6.75 12.87 -3.11
C THR A 43 5.32 13.38 -3.35
N VAL A 44 5.02 14.62 -2.95
CA VAL A 44 3.69 15.21 -3.03
C VAL A 44 3.70 16.48 -3.87
N GLY A 45 2.72 16.62 -4.76
CA GLY A 45 2.62 17.78 -5.63
C GLY A 45 1.41 17.74 -6.55
N GLU A 46 1.47 18.54 -7.59
CA GLU A 46 0.33 18.73 -8.49
C GLU A 46 0.77 18.89 -9.96
N PHE A 47 -0.19 18.75 -10.86
CA PHE A 47 -0.03 19.08 -12.26
C PHE A 47 -0.53 20.50 -12.53
N ASN A 48 0.28 21.29 -13.22
CA ASN A 48 -0.07 22.62 -13.66
C ASN A 48 0.37 22.80 -15.13
N ASN A 49 -0.55 23.17 -16.01
CA ASN A 49 -0.28 23.41 -17.45
C ASN A 49 0.46 22.26 -18.15
N GLY A 50 0.09 21.00 -17.84
CA GLY A 50 0.68 19.82 -18.48
C GLY A 50 2.04 19.41 -17.93
N ARG A 51 2.49 20.00 -16.82
CA ARG A 51 3.71 19.67 -16.10
C ARG A 51 3.37 19.33 -14.64
N GLY A 52 3.81 18.19 -14.16
CA GLY A 52 3.70 17.78 -12.76
C GLY A 52 5.01 18.06 -12.01
N GLU A 53 4.91 18.65 -10.83
CA GLU A 53 6.04 18.83 -9.91
C GLU A 53 5.69 18.32 -8.53
N PHE A 54 6.54 17.44 -7.98
CA PHE A 54 6.30 16.75 -6.71
C PHE A 54 7.56 16.86 -5.86
N TYR A 55 7.39 17.06 -4.56
CA TYR A 55 8.48 17.36 -3.65
C TYR A 55 8.41 16.50 -2.40
N ASP A 56 9.58 16.25 -1.83
CA ASP A 56 9.80 15.48 -0.63
C ASP A 56 11.14 15.88 0.01
N GLN A 57 11.42 15.38 1.20
CA GLN A 57 12.71 15.51 1.87
C GLN A 57 13.21 14.13 2.26
N GLU A 58 14.38 13.78 1.80
CA GLU A 58 15.04 12.51 2.08
C GLU A 58 16.37 12.68 2.80
N THR A 59 16.96 11.56 3.22
CA THR A 59 18.33 11.52 3.74
C THR A 59 19.21 10.71 2.78
N VAL A 60 20.19 11.39 2.18
CA VAL A 60 21.17 10.77 1.28
C VAL A 60 22.56 10.91 1.90
N ASN A 61 23.25 9.78 2.13
CA ASN A 61 24.57 9.74 2.78
C ASN A 61 24.60 10.50 4.12
N GLY A 62 23.55 10.38 4.94
CA GLY A 62 23.43 11.03 6.24
C GLY A 62 23.12 12.54 6.20
N ARG A 63 22.85 13.12 5.02
CA ARG A 63 22.48 14.54 4.85
C ARG A 63 21.04 14.65 4.38
N ALA A 64 20.29 15.60 4.94
CA ALA A 64 18.96 15.95 4.46
C ALA A 64 19.08 16.63 3.08
N VAL A 65 18.30 16.15 2.12
CA VAL A 65 18.18 16.69 0.77
C VAL A 65 16.70 16.94 0.45
N LEU A 66 16.43 17.99 -0.32
CA LEU A 66 15.12 18.10 -0.96
C LEU A 66 15.13 17.30 -2.26
N VAL A 67 14.06 16.58 -2.49
CA VAL A 67 13.83 15.79 -3.72
C VAL A 67 12.76 16.47 -4.54
N ARG A 68 12.96 16.53 -5.84
CA ARG A 68 11.96 16.99 -6.80
C ARG A 68 11.79 15.98 -7.91
N PHE A 69 10.56 15.56 -8.14
CA PHE A 69 10.15 14.81 -9.33
C PHE A 69 9.43 15.75 -10.30
N VAL A 70 9.76 15.64 -11.56
CA VAL A 70 9.08 16.36 -12.64
C VAL A 70 8.56 15.37 -13.67
N ILE A 71 7.29 15.50 -14.02
CA ILE A 71 6.66 14.77 -15.13
C ILE A 71 6.27 15.82 -16.17
N SER A 72 6.88 15.75 -17.35
CA SER A 72 6.72 16.72 -18.43
C SER A 72 6.58 16.06 -19.79
N ASP A 73 6.42 16.87 -20.83
CA ASP A 73 6.32 16.44 -22.23
C ASP A 73 5.24 15.36 -22.41
N ILE A 74 4.11 15.55 -21.70
CA ILE A 74 3.02 14.57 -21.63
C ILE A 74 2.25 14.58 -22.94
N THR A 75 2.23 13.43 -23.61
CA THR A 75 1.45 13.14 -24.80
C THR A 75 0.51 11.95 -24.56
N ALA A 76 -0.28 11.58 -25.56
CA ALA A 76 -1.09 10.36 -25.47
C ALA A 76 -0.23 9.08 -25.33
N ASN A 77 1.02 9.10 -25.80
CA ASN A 77 1.86 7.93 -25.93
C ASN A 77 3.19 8.00 -25.15
N SER A 78 3.54 9.15 -24.57
CA SER A 78 4.81 9.30 -23.87
C SER A 78 4.75 10.39 -22.81
N CYS A 79 5.67 10.31 -21.85
CA CYS A 79 6.01 11.41 -20.94
C CYS A 79 7.50 11.32 -20.56
N ARG A 80 8.03 12.44 -20.08
CA ARG A 80 9.38 12.51 -19.51
C ARG A 80 9.29 12.60 -18.00
N PHE A 81 10.12 11.83 -17.33
CA PHE A 81 10.36 11.88 -15.89
C PHE A 81 11.77 12.42 -15.59
N GLU A 82 11.87 13.24 -14.55
CA GLU A 82 13.14 13.76 -14.05
C GLU A 82 13.13 13.76 -12.53
N GLN A 83 14.21 13.28 -11.91
CA GLN A 83 14.47 13.43 -10.48
C GLN A 83 15.66 14.35 -10.29
N ALA A 84 15.57 15.25 -9.32
CA ALA A 84 16.64 16.14 -8.93
C ALA A 84 16.73 16.27 -7.40
N PHE A 85 17.96 16.49 -6.91
CA PHE A 85 18.24 16.76 -5.51
C PHE A 85 18.67 18.21 -5.31
N SER A 86 18.35 18.78 -4.14
CA SER A 86 18.87 20.07 -3.70
C SER A 86 19.44 19.95 -2.28
N LEU A 87 20.65 20.47 -2.11
CA LEU A 87 21.35 20.55 -0.81
C LEU A 87 21.28 21.95 -0.18
N ASP A 88 20.66 22.92 -0.85
CA ASP A 88 20.66 24.34 -0.46
C ASP A 88 19.26 24.93 -0.31
N GLY A 89 18.28 24.06 0.00
CA GLY A 89 16.91 24.47 0.26
C GLY A 89 16.12 24.85 -0.99
N GLY A 90 16.42 24.20 -2.12
CA GLY A 90 15.69 24.36 -3.39
C GLY A 90 16.20 25.50 -4.27
N LYS A 91 17.33 26.14 -3.93
CA LYS A 91 17.92 27.22 -4.75
C LYS A 91 18.58 26.67 -6.01
N ASN A 92 19.29 25.55 -5.87
CA ASN A 92 19.90 24.83 -6.97
C ASN A 92 19.44 23.36 -6.94
N TRP A 93 19.22 22.79 -8.14
CA TRP A 93 18.76 21.42 -8.33
C TRP A 93 19.71 20.67 -9.23
N GLU A 94 20.22 19.54 -8.76
CA GLU A 94 21.07 18.63 -9.51
C GLU A 94 20.23 17.45 -10.00
N VAL A 95 20.06 17.35 -11.31
CA VAL A 95 19.34 16.23 -11.95
C VAL A 95 20.20 14.98 -11.85
N ASN A 96 19.65 13.92 -11.26
CA ASN A 96 20.36 12.66 -11.05
C ASN A 96 19.69 11.44 -11.70
N TRP A 97 18.43 11.58 -12.15
CA TRP A 97 17.72 10.56 -12.89
C TRP A 97 16.81 11.18 -13.94
N THR A 98 16.82 10.61 -15.14
CA THR A 98 15.85 10.93 -16.19
C THR A 98 15.33 9.64 -16.83
N ALA A 99 14.05 9.63 -17.19
CA ALA A 99 13.43 8.55 -17.95
C ALA A 99 12.46 9.10 -19.00
N THR A 100 12.27 8.36 -20.05
CA THR A 100 11.19 8.60 -21.01
C THR A 100 10.29 7.38 -21.02
N ASP A 101 9.05 7.58 -20.60
CA ASP A 101 8.03 6.53 -20.63
C ASP A 101 7.35 6.56 -22.01
N THR A 102 7.26 5.42 -22.65
CA THR A 102 6.53 5.26 -23.92
C THR A 102 5.45 4.19 -23.74
N ARG A 103 4.22 4.50 -24.14
CA ARG A 103 3.10 3.56 -24.07
C ARG A 103 3.34 2.38 -24.99
N VAL A 104 3.25 1.18 -24.44
CA VAL A 104 3.25 -0.07 -25.22
C VAL A 104 1.81 -0.61 -25.28
N ASN A 105 1.45 -1.25 -26.40
CA ASN A 105 0.16 -1.90 -26.53
C ASN A 105 0.25 -3.29 -25.88
N GLY A 106 -0.60 -3.52 -24.90
CA GLY A 106 -0.69 -4.77 -24.13
C GLY A 106 -0.10 -4.64 -22.71
N TRP A 107 -0.76 -5.28 -21.77
CA TRP A 107 -0.16 -5.57 -20.47
C TRP A 107 0.85 -6.68 -20.72
N GLY A 108 2.09 -6.52 -20.32
CA GLY A 108 3.03 -7.61 -20.27
C GLY A 108 2.45 -8.67 -19.32
N ASP A 109 2.13 -9.85 -19.83
CA ASP A 109 1.82 -10.99 -18.99
C ASP A 109 3.04 -11.20 -18.08
N SER A 110 2.84 -11.01 -16.77
CA SER A 110 3.86 -11.34 -15.79
C SER A 110 4.15 -12.83 -15.93
N VAL A 111 5.34 -13.17 -16.37
CA VAL A 111 5.81 -14.55 -16.49
C VAL A 111 5.69 -15.18 -15.10
N GLU A 112 4.84 -16.19 -14.95
CA GLU A 112 4.76 -16.99 -13.74
C GLU A 112 6.15 -17.57 -13.43
N SER A 113 6.82 -17.00 -12.46
CA SER A 113 8.03 -17.59 -11.91
C SER A 113 7.61 -18.70 -10.95
N THR A 114 7.89 -19.94 -11.30
CA THR A 114 7.84 -21.07 -10.38
C THR A 114 8.96 -20.93 -9.35
N SER A 115 8.76 -20.07 -8.34
CA SER A 115 9.68 -19.96 -7.21
C SER A 115 9.43 -21.12 -6.24
N THR A 116 10.34 -22.05 -6.23
CA THR A 116 10.44 -23.08 -5.19
C THR A 116 11.22 -22.52 -4.02
N LYS A 117 10.55 -21.91 -3.05
CA LYS A 117 10.82 -21.97 -1.59
C LYS A 117 9.99 -20.92 -0.87
N THR A 118 9.14 -21.38 -0.01
CA THR A 118 8.26 -20.60 0.82
C THR A 118 9.04 -20.04 2.03
N ASN A 119 9.58 -18.85 1.86
CA ASN A 119 10.11 -18.03 2.95
C ASN A 119 9.11 -16.96 3.41
N GLY A 120 7.79 -17.22 3.25
CA GLY A 120 6.72 -16.27 3.57
C GLY A 120 6.21 -15.43 2.39
N GLN A 121 6.92 -15.43 1.25
CA GLN A 121 6.54 -14.61 0.08
C GLN A 121 5.16 -14.96 -0.51
N ASN A 122 4.69 -16.19 -0.33
CA ASN A 122 3.40 -16.66 -0.88
C ASN A 122 2.30 -16.73 0.18
N ASP A 123 2.53 -16.23 1.40
CA ASP A 123 1.61 -16.41 2.51
C ASP A 123 0.25 -15.72 2.28
N PHE A 124 0.20 -14.67 1.47
CA PHE A 124 -1.04 -14.00 1.07
C PHE A 124 -1.66 -14.53 -0.23
N ASP A 125 -1.17 -15.63 -0.81
CA ASP A 125 -1.73 -16.16 -2.06
C ASP A 125 -3.19 -16.61 -1.93
N PHE A 126 -3.66 -16.87 -0.72
CA PHE A 126 -5.07 -17.18 -0.45
C PHE A 126 -6.02 -16.02 -0.77
N GLU A 127 -5.55 -14.75 -0.69
CA GLU A 127 -6.32 -13.54 -0.99
C GLU A 127 -6.55 -13.31 -2.50
N LEU A 128 -5.78 -13.96 -3.37
CA LEU A 128 -5.82 -13.71 -4.81
C LEU A 128 -7.19 -14.00 -5.42
N GLY A 129 -7.62 -13.15 -6.35
CA GLY A 129 -8.87 -13.29 -7.09
C GLY A 129 -9.97 -12.38 -6.56
N SER A 130 -11.23 -12.72 -6.86
CA SER A 130 -12.41 -11.91 -6.53
C SER A 130 -13.18 -12.51 -5.38
N TRP A 131 -13.64 -11.66 -4.46
CA TRP A 131 -14.29 -12.05 -3.23
C TRP A 131 -15.57 -11.26 -2.98
N LYS A 132 -16.57 -11.94 -2.44
CA LYS A 132 -17.65 -11.30 -1.68
C LYS A 132 -17.23 -11.28 -0.22
N ILE A 133 -17.42 -10.15 0.43
CA ILE A 133 -17.01 -9.93 1.82
C ILE A 133 -18.19 -9.53 2.66
N HIS A 134 -18.27 -10.08 3.87
CA HIS A 134 -19.20 -9.65 4.91
C HIS A 134 -18.42 -9.01 6.04
N LEU A 135 -18.77 -7.77 6.37
CA LEU A 135 -18.04 -6.94 7.32
C LEU A 135 -18.87 -6.62 8.54
N LYS A 136 -18.19 -6.62 9.69
CA LYS A 136 -18.72 -6.10 10.95
C LYS A 136 -17.77 -5.05 11.48
N ARG A 137 -18.27 -3.86 11.75
CA ARG A 137 -17.49 -2.75 12.32
C ARG A 137 -18.10 -2.30 13.63
N ARG A 138 -17.29 -2.24 14.69
CA ARG A 138 -17.68 -1.67 15.97
C ARG A 138 -17.66 -0.14 15.89
N LEU A 139 -18.74 0.48 16.32
CA LEU A 139 -18.81 1.95 16.45
C LEU A 139 -18.17 2.39 17.77
N HIS A 140 -17.43 3.48 17.71
CA HIS A 140 -16.75 4.08 18.88
C HIS A 140 -15.84 3.09 19.63
N PRO A 141 -14.83 2.50 18.99
CA PRO A 141 -13.92 1.56 19.64
C PRO A 141 -13.19 2.23 20.82
N LEU A 142 -12.80 1.41 21.82
CA LEU A 142 -12.13 1.81 23.06
C LEU A 142 -12.95 2.75 23.96
N THR A 143 -14.26 2.80 23.78
CA THR A 143 -15.18 3.58 24.65
C THR A 143 -16.10 2.71 25.50
N GLY A 144 -15.95 1.36 25.41
CA GLY A 144 -16.89 0.40 26.00
C GLY A 144 -18.15 0.18 25.15
N SER A 145 -18.21 0.76 23.94
CA SER A 145 -19.33 0.54 23.00
C SER A 145 -19.42 -0.93 22.61
N THR A 146 -20.63 -1.47 22.57
CA THR A 146 -20.94 -2.83 22.06
C THR A 146 -21.73 -2.78 20.75
N THR A 147 -21.89 -1.61 20.16
CA THR A 147 -22.67 -1.41 18.93
C THR A 147 -21.86 -1.77 17.71
N TRP A 148 -22.40 -2.70 16.91
CA TRP A 148 -21.81 -3.11 15.63
C TRP A 148 -22.73 -2.71 14.48
N VAL A 149 -22.11 -2.39 13.35
CA VAL A 149 -22.79 -2.26 12.05
C VAL A 149 -22.24 -3.33 11.12
N GLU A 150 -23.12 -3.91 10.31
CA GLU A 150 -22.78 -4.97 9.37
C GLU A 150 -23.11 -4.51 7.96
N PHE A 151 -22.28 -4.89 6.99
CA PHE A 151 -22.48 -4.58 5.59
C PHE A 151 -21.67 -5.50 4.69
N ASP A 152 -22.10 -5.61 3.44
CA ASP A 152 -21.45 -6.46 2.44
C ASP A 152 -20.62 -5.61 1.47
N GLY A 153 -19.65 -6.24 0.83
CA GLY A 153 -18.81 -5.62 -0.17
C GLY A 153 -18.17 -6.64 -1.10
N THR A 154 -17.26 -6.14 -1.89
CA THR A 154 -16.43 -6.94 -2.80
C THR A 154 -14.98 -6.55 -2.67
N SER A 155 -14.08 -7.49 -2.93
CA SER A 155 -12.67 -7.19 -3.13
C SER A 155 -12.09 -7.98 -4.30
N VAL A 156 -11.04 -7.42 -4.90
CA VAL A 156 -10.26 -8.04 -5.96
C VAL A 156 -8.79 -7.87 -5.64
N THR A 157 -8.08 -8.99 -5.50
CA THR A 157 -6.64 -8.99 -5.21
C THR A 157 -5.85 -9.58 -6.38
N ARG A 158 -4.78 -8.90 -6.78
CA ARG A 158 -3.85 -9.36 -7.82
C ARG A 158 -2.38 -9.24 -7.37
N LYS A 159 -1.54 -10.13 -7.93
CA LYS A 159 -0.09 -10.10 -7.73
C LYS A 159 0.56 -8.94 -8.47
N LEU A 160 1.61 -8.41 -7.86
CA LEU A 160 2.61 -7.52 -8.42
C LEU A 160 3.99 -8.13 -8.13
N TRP A 161 5.04 -7.76 -8.89
CA TRP A 161 6.41 -8.23 -8.68
C TRP A 161 6.52 -9.75 -8.53
N ARG A 162 5.83 -10.50 -9.40
CA ARG A 162 5.85 -11.97 -9.37
C ARG A 162 5.47 -12.57 -8.01
N GLY A 163 4.59 -11.88 -7.25
CA GLY A 163 4.08 -12.31 -5.95
C GLY A 163 4.77 -11.70 -4.74
N ARG A 164 5.81 -10.87 -4.90
CA ARG A 164 6.44 -10.14 -3.77
C ARG A 164 5.66 -8.89 -3.35
N ALA A 165 4.68 -8.51 -4.13
CA ALA A 165 3.67 -7.52 -3.74
C ALA A 165 2.30 -7.95 -4.23
N GLN A 166 1.26 -7.41 -3.59
CA GLN A 166 -0.14 -7.60 -3.97
C GLN A 166 -0.88 -6.29 -3.80
N ILE A 167 -1.84 -6.05 -4.67
CA ILE A 167 -2.79 -4.95 -4.54
C ILE A 167 -4.20 -5.51 -4.46
N GLU A 168 -4.95 -5.05 -3.47
CA GLU A 168 -6.36 -5.33 -3.28
C GLU A 168 -7.15 -4.05 -3.50
N GLU A 169 -8.20 -4.14 -4.28
CA GLU A 169 -9.24 -3.13 -4.43
C GLU A 169 -10.47 -3.62 -3.68
N PHE A 170 -10.99 -2.78 -2.79
CA PHE A 170 -12.11 -3.07 -1.90
C PHE A 170 -13.22 -2.06 -2.14
N GLU A 171 -14.46 -2.52 -2.21
CA GLU A 171 -15.63 -1.67 -2.41
C GLU A 171 -16.82 -2.15 -1.58
N THR A 172 -17.50 -1.22 -0.93
CA THR A 172 -18.71 -1.51 -0.16
C THR A 172 -19.65 -0.31 -0.13
N ASP A 173 -20.95 -0.60 -0.10
CA ASP A 173 -22.01 0.34 0.19
C ASP A 173 -22.59 0.04 1.58
N SER A 174 -22.45 1.00 2.50
CA SER A 174 -23.01 0.91 3.85
C SER A 174 -24.03 2.01 4.07
N SER A 175 -25.21 1.65 4.56
CA SER A 175 -26.23 2.64 4.94
C SER A 175 -25.76 3.59 6.05
N ALA A 176 -24.80 3.16 6.88
CA ALA A 176 -24.26 3.93 8.00
C ALA A 176 -22.98 4.73 7.63
N ALA A 177 -22.15 4.21 6.72
CA ALA A 177 -20.86 4.78 6.37
C ALA A 177 -20.81 5.38 4.94
N GLY A 178 -21.86 5.19 4.14
CA GLY A 178 -21.90 5.55 2.72
C GLY A 178 -21.05 4.62 1.88
N HIS A 179 -20.76 5.03 0.66
CA HIS A 179 -19.87 4.33 -0.25
C HIS A 179 -18.41 4.41 0.25
N ILE A 180 -17.72 3.29 0.28
CA ILE A 180 -16.31 3.17 0.67
C ILE A 180 -15.58 2.41 -0.43
N GLU A 181 -14.58 3.05 -1.00
CA GLU A 181 -13.57 2.42 -1.83
C GLU A 181 -12.26 2.43 -1.07
N GLY A 182 -11.62 1.28 -1.01
CA GLY A 182 -10.36 1.08 -0.32
C GLY A 182 -9.32 0.39 -1.19
N LEU A 183 -8.08 0.59 -0.86
CA LEU A 183 -6.96 -0.06 -1.49
C LEU A 183 -6.00 -0.55 -0.42
N THR A 184 -5.63 -1.85 -0.50
CA THR A 184 -4.53 -2.41 0.30
C THR A 184 -3.37 -2.72 -0.61
N LEU A 185 -2.19 -2.14 -0.32
CA LEU A 185 -0.93 -2.56 -0.92
C LEU A 185 -0.17 -3.41 0.09
N ARG A 186 0.11 -4.68 -0.27
CA ARG A 186 0.92 -5.60 0.53
C ARG A 186 2.28 -5.75 -0.12
N ILE A 187 3.37 -5.55 0.61
CA ILE A 187 4.73 -5.68 0.10
C ILE A 187 5.53 -6.61 1.01
N TYR A 188 6.14 -7.62 0.41
CA TYR A 188 7.02 -8.57 1.10
C TYR A 188 8.44 -8.02 1.19
N ASN A 189 9.01 -8.02 2.40
CA ASN A 189 10.42 -7.71 2.63
C ASN A 189 11.23 -9.02 2.66
N PRO A 190 12.10 -9.27 1.65
CA PRO A 190 12.85 -10.51 1.58
C PRO A 190 13.99 -10.60 2.61
N GLN A 191 14.35 -9.50 3.29
CA GLN A 191 15.39 -9.47 4.30
C GLN A 191 14.85 -9.83 5.68
N SER A 192 13.71 -9.26 6.08
CA SER A 192 13.05 -9.53 7.37
C SER A 192 12.09 -10.71 7.33
N HIS A 193 11.74 -11.19 6.14
CA HIS A 193 10.70 -12.20 5.89
C HIS A 193 9.32 -11.77 6.40
N GLN A 194 9.05 -10.47 6.38
CA GLN A 194 7.78 -9.88 6.82
C GLN A 194 7.04 -9.19 5.67
N TRP A 195 5.74 -9.03 5.84
CA TRP A 195 4.89 -8.24 4.98
C TRP A 195 4.58 -6.89 5.62
N SER A 196 4.52 -5.85 4.80
CA SER A 196 4.02 -4.53 5.14
C SER A 196 2.69 -4.30 4.44
N LEU A 197 1.65 -3.97 5.19
CA LEU A 197 0.29 -3.81 4.72
C LEU A 197 -0.09 -2.33 4.81
N TYR A 198 -0.25 -1.68 3.68
CA TYR A 198 -0.60 -0.26 3.56
C TYR A 198 -2.05 -0.14 3.12
N TRP A 199 -2.83 0.67 3.82
CA TRP A 199 -4.22 0.95 3.48
C TRP A 199 -4.40 2.39 3.04
N ALA A 200 -5.28 2.62 2.05
CA ALA A 200 -5.79 3.93 1.67
C ALA A 200 -7.28 3.83 1.34
N ASN A 201 -8.02 4.90 1.55
CA ASN A 201 -9.40 5.04 1.08
C ASN A 201 -9.52 6.19 0.07
N SER A 202 -10.55 6.14 -0.78
CA SER A 202 -10.75 7.13 -1.84
C SER A 202 -11.14 8.52 -1.32
N LYS A 203 -11.62 8.63 -0.06
CA LYS A 203 -12.07 9.91 0.53
C LYS A 203 -10.92 10.85 0.84
N ASP A 204 -9.79 10.32 1.28
CA ASP A 204 -8.60 11.14 1.63
C ASP A 204 -7.39 10.87 0.73
N GLY A 205 -7.30 9.71 0.10
CA GLY A 205 -6.19 9.35 -0.79
C GLY A 205 -4.83 9.29 -0.10
N ILE A 206 -4.83 8.95 1.20
CA ILE A 206 -3.63 8.88 2.03
C ILE A 206 -3.36 7.43 2.40
N LEU A 207 -2.12 6.96 2.17
CA LEU A 207 -1.66 5.70 2.72
C LEU A 207 -1.37 5.87 4.22
N VAL A 208 -2.02 5.04 5.04
CA VAL A 208 -1.69 4.99 6.47
C VAL A 208 -0.37 4.24 6.69
N PRO A 209 0.32 4.49 7.83
CA PRO A 209 1.49 3.69 8.21
C PRO A 209 1.18 2.19 8.18
N PRO A 210 2.12 1.36 7.69
CA PRO A 210 1.84 -0.06 7.47
C PRO A 210 1.71 -0.84 8.77
N GLN A 211 0.82 -1.84 8.77
CA GLN A 211 0.90 -2.94 9.71
C GLN A 211 1.95 -3.93 9.21
N ILE A 212 2.92 -4.25 10.06
CA ILE A 212 4.05 -5.13 9.71
C ILE A 212 3.96 -6.41 10.51
N GLY A 213 4.18 -7.55 9.84
CA GLY A 213 4.13 -8.86 10.48
C GLY A 213 4.36 -10.01 9.52
N GLU A 214 4.01 -11.19 9.96
CA GLU A 214 4.27 -12.45 9.26
C GLU A 214 3.20 -13.50 9.57
N PHE A 215 3.20 -14.57 8.79
CA PHE A 215 2.40 -15.76 9.07
C PHE A 215 3.23 -16.79 9.82
N LYS A 216 2.66 -17.37 10.89
CA LYS A 216 3.22 -18.50 11.63
C LYS A 216 2.12 -19.52 11.90
N ASN A 217 2.35 -20.77 11.49
CA ASN A 217 1.42 -21.88 11.72
C ASN A 217 0.00 -21.62 11.19
N GLY A 218 -0.13 -20.92 10.05
CA GLY A 218 -1.42 -20.62 9.43
C GLY A 218 -2.14 -19.39 10.03
N LEU A 219 -1.52 -18.69 10.98
CA LEU A 219 -2.02 -17.44 11.57
C LEU A 219 -1.13 -16.27 11.13
N GLY A 220 -1.72 -15.26 10.50
CA GLY A 220 -1.05 -14.00 10.17
C GLY A 220 -1.28 -12.97 11.26
N GLU A 221 -0.21 -12.39 11.81
CA GLU A 221 -0.29 -11.32 12.82
C GLU A 221 0.54 -10.12 12.39
N PHE A 222 -0.10 -8.94 12.37
CA PHE A 222 0.53 -7.70 11.91
C PHE A 222 0.20 -6.56 12.86
N TYR A 223 1.16 -5.68 13.10
CA TYR A 223 1.06 -4.63 14.11
C TYR A 223 1.47 -3.28 13.57
N ALA A 224 0.78 -2.23 14.04
CA ALA A 224 1.16 -0.84 13.83
C ALA A 224 0.88 0.00 15.08
N GLN A 225 1.46 1.18 15.09
CA GLN A 225 1.14 2.23 16.05
C GLN A 225 0.38 3.33 15.30
N ASP A 226 -0.70 3.84 15.91
CA ASP A 226 -1.52 4.89 15.33
C ASP A 226 -2.14 5.76 16.44
N LYS A 227 -2.99 6.71 16.07
CA LYS A 227 -3.77 7.53 16.99
C LYS A 227 -5.26 7.38 16.74
N LEU A 228 -6.01 7.24 17.81
CA LEU A 228 -7.46 7.30 17.82
C LEU A 228 -7.89 8.46 18.74
N ASN A 229 -8.57 9.50 18.19
CA ASN A 229 -8.96 10.69 18.94
C ASN A 229 -7.78 11.30 19.73
N ASP A 230 -6.62 11.50 19.07
CA ASP A 230 -5.36 12.00 19.61
C ASP A 230 -4.68 11.12 20.68
N LYS A 231 -5.29 10.00 21.06
CA LYS A 231 -4.71 9.02 21.96
C LYS A 231 -3.90 8.00 21.15
N LEU A 232 -2.66 7.73 21.62
CA LEU A 232 -1.82 6.68 21.06
C LEU A 232 -2.46 5.31 21.28
N ILE A 233 -2.52 4.50 20.22
CA ILE A 233 -3.01 3.13 20.24
C ILE A 233 -2.04 2.22 19.48
N PHE A 234 -2.13 0.91 19.75
CA PHE A 234 -1.62 -0.08 18.81
C PHE A 234 -2.79 -0.74 18.06
N ILE A 235 -2.51 -1.09 16.82
CA ILE A 235 -3.40 -1.82 15.92
C ILE A 235 -2.83 -3.22 15.74
N ARG A 236 -3.69 -4.23 15.77
CA ARG A 236 -3.35 -5.60 15.42
C ARG A 236 -4.30 -6.10 14.35
N PHE A 237 -3.75 -6.68 13.29
CA PHE A 237 -4.46 -7.43 12.26
C PHE A 237 -4.20 -8.92 12.45
N ILE A 238 -5.24 -9.72 12.35
CA ILE A 238 -5.15 -11.18 12.38
C ILE A 238 -5.85 -11.75 11.15
N TRP A 239 -5.14 -12.63 10.43
CA TRP A 239 -5.73 -13.52 9.44
C TRP A 239 -5.70 -14.95 9.95
N SER A 240 -6.84 -15.62 9.88
CA SER A 240 -7.00 -17.05 10.21
C SER A 240 -7.79 -17.76 9.13
N ASP A 241 -7.91 -19.08 9.24
CA ASP A 241 -8.64 -19.92 8.29
C ASP A 241 -8.21 -19.77 6.82
N THR A 242 -6.96 -19.35 6.60
CA THR A 242 -6.38 -18.99 5.28
C THR A 242 -6.31 -20.16 4.30
N THR A 243 -6.45 -21.40 4.78
CA THR A 243 -6.48 -22.62 3.96
C THR A 243 -7.89 -23.06 3.60
N THR A 244 -8.91 -22.35 4.06
CA THR A 244 -10.32 -22.65 3.79
C THR A 244 -10.84 -21.79 2.63
N ASN A 245 -12.10 -22.04 2.23
CA ASN A 245 -12.78 -21.18 1.24
C ASN A 245 -13.39 -19.90 1.87
N VAL A 246 -13.21 -19.73 3.18
CA VAL A 246 -13.75 -18.61 3.97
C VAL A 246 -12.64 -18.10 4.90
N PRO A 247 -11.62 -17.42 4.37
CA PRO A 247 -10.62 -16.79 5.21
C PRO A 247 -11.25 -15.72 6.10
N HIS A 248 -10.72 -15.61 7.32
CA HIS A 248 -11.22 -14.72 8.36
C HIS A 248 -10.19 -13.65 8.70
N PHE A 249 -10.64 -12.41 8.81
CA PHE A 249 -9.82 -11.25 9.19
C PHE A 249 -10.42 -10.54 10.40
N GLU A 250 -9.55 -10.16 11.34
CA GLU A 250 -9.90 -9.30 12.47
C GLU A 250 -8.92 -8.13 12.60
N GLN A 251 -9.47 -6.95 12.90
CA GLN A 251 -8.69 -5.81 13.41
C GLN A 251 -9.04 -5.59 14.88
N SER A 252 -8.01 -5.35 15.68
CA SER A 252 -8.16 -5.01 17.10
C SER A 252 -7.34 -3.78 17.44
N PHE A 253 -7.84 -3.00 18.40
CA PHE A 253 -7.11 -1.87 19.00
C PHE A 253 -6.79 -2.14 20.46
N THR A 254 -5.70 -1.51 20.93
CA THR A 254 -5.34 -1.44 22.34
C THR A 254 -4.81 -0.05 22.69
N ASP A 255 -5.15 0.44 23.88
CA ASP A 255 -4.65 1.70 24.44
C ASP A 255 -3.92 1.50 25.79
N ASP A 256 -3.67 0.23 26.16
CA ASP A 256 -3.00 -0.19 27.39
C ASP A 256 -1.65 -0.91 27.17
N GLY A 257 -1.08 -0.76 25.96
CA GLY A 257 0.20 -1.35 25.60
C GLY A 257 0.12 -2.83 25.24
N GLY A 258 -1.04 -3.30 24.78
CA GLY A 258 -1.23 -4.67 24.32
C GLY A 258 -1.64 -5.67 25.41
N LYS A 259 -1.99 -5.20 26.61
CA LYS A 259 -2.49 -6.07 27.68
C LYS A 259 -3.86 -6.59 27.38
N THR A 260 -4.72 -5.73 26.82
CA THR A 260 -6.06 -6.10 26.33
C THR A 260 -6.24 -5.62 24.90
N TRP A 261 -7.00 -6.36 24.11
CA TRP A 261 -7.28 -6.04 22.70
C TRP A 261 -8.78 -6.04 22.47
N GLU A 262 -9.29 -4.94 21.93
CA GLU A 262 -10.69 -4.81 21.54
C GLU A 262 -10.85 -5.03 20.04
N VAL A 263 -11.52 -6.11 19.63
CA VAL A 263 -11.87 -6.35 18.22
C VAL A 263 -12.88 -5.29 17.78
N ASN A 264 -12.58 -4.61 16.69
CA ASN A 264 -13.41 -3.51 16.16
C ASN A 264 -13.74 -3.62 14.67
N TRP A 265 -13.15 -4.57 13.97
CA TRP A 265 -13.44 -4.89 12.58
C TRP A 265 -13.29 -6.39 12.35
N ILE A 266 -14.24 -7.00 11.68
CA ILE A 266 -14.24 -8.41 11.30
C ILE A 266 -14.63 -8.50 9.84
N THR A 267 -13.94 -9.35 9.08
CA THR A 267 -14.30 -9.65 7.68
C THR A 267 -14.26 -11.13 7.44
N ASP A 268 -15.37 -11.67 6.95
CA ASP A 268 -15.47 -13.02 6.40
C ASP A 268 -15.57 -12.92 4.87
N GLN A 269 -14.77 -13.72 4.17
CA GLN A 269 -14.64 -13.65 2.73
C GLN A 269 -15.14 -14.94 2.08
N LYS A 270 -15.82 -14.80 0.92
CA LYS A 270 -16.25 -15.93 0.10
C LYS A 270 -15.82 -15.71 -1.34
N ARG A 271 -15.04 -16.64 -1.88
CA ARG A 271 -14.53 -16.55 -3.26
C ARG A 271 -15.68 -16.49 -4.27
N VAL A 272 -15.59 -15.57 -5.22
CA VAL A 272 -16.48 -15.53 -6.40
C VAL A 272 -15.94 -16.53 -7.41
N GLN A 273 -16.83 -17.45 -7.87
CA GLN A 273 -16.49 -18.44 -8.90
C GLN A 273 -16.47 -17.80 -10.29
#